data_75e2e18931f480dbb8457616b5060288
#
_entry.id   75e2e18931f480dbb8457616b5060288
#
_cell.length_a   1.000
_cell.length_b   1.000
_cell.length_c   1.000
_cell.angle_alpha   90.00
_cell.angle_beta   90.00
_cell.angle_gamma   90.00
#
_symmetry.space_group_name_H-M   'P 1'
#
loop_
_entity.id
_entity.type
_entity.pdbx_description
1 polymer ?
#
loop_
_entity_poly.entity_id
_entity_poly.type
_entity_poly.pdbx_seq_one_letter_code
_entity_poly.pdbx_strand_id
1 'polypeptide(L)'
;MKVSQTAVQGVLLIEPQIHGDDRGFFYESWRQDVYAEAGIAGPFVQDNHSRSAKGVLRGIHYQIQQPQGKLVRATRGAVFDVAVDLRRSSPSFGQWTGHELSEDNRLMLWVPPGCGHGFLTLSDEADFQYKCTAYYAPEHERTILWNDPDIGIGWPLDGDPSLSGKDAQGVPFAEAELYP
;
A
#
# COMPACT_ATOMS: atom_id res chain seq x y z
N MET A 1 -19.88 3.86 -2.10
CA MET A 1 -18.41 3.94 -2.10
C MET A 1 -18.02 5.37 -2.47
N LYS A 2 -17.09 5.97 -1.74
CA LYS A 2 -16.50 7.27 -2.06
C LYS A 2 -15.02 7.06 -2.39
N VAL A 3 -14.54 7.72 -3.45
CA VAL A 3 -13.15 7.63 -3.89
C VAL A 3 -12.56 9.02 -3.90
N SER A 4 -11.39 9.18 -3.29
CA SER A 4 -10.67 10.45 -3.18
C SER A 4 -9.27 10.33 -3.79
N GLN A 5 -8.86 11.35 -4.53
CA GLN A 5 -7.49 11.48 -5.00
C GLN A 5 -6.56 11.77 -3.81
N THR A 6 -5.31 11.33 -3.91
CA THR A 6 -4.25 11.64 -2.95
C THR A 6 -3.21 12.59 -3.55
N ALA A 7 -2.16 12.89 -2.81
CA ALA A 7 -1.03 13.69 -3.32
C ALA A 7 -0.24 12.96 -4.44
N VAL A 8 -0.31 11.64 -4.49
CA VAL A 8 0.37 10.83 -5.50
C VAL A 8 -0.59 10.48 -6.63
N GLN A 9 -0.20 10.81 -7.86
CA GLN A 9 -1.05 10.61 -9.04
C GLN A 9 -1.46 9.14 -9.22
N GLY A 10 -2.78 8.92 -9.26
CA GLY A 10 -3.37 7.60 -9.47
C GLY A 10 -3.48 6.75 -8.20
N VAL A 11 -2.90 7.16 -7.07
CA VAL A 11 -3.17 6.55 -5.77
C VAL A 11 -4.51 7.08 -5.25
N LEU A 12 -5.42 6.16 -4.91
CA LEU A 12 -6.80 6.49 -4.53
C LEU A 12 -7.11 5.99 -3.12
N LEU A 13 -7.64 6.87 -2.28
CA LEU A 13 -8.23 6.50 -1.00
C LEU A 13 -9.70 6.14 -1.21
N ILE A 14 -10.10 4.96 -0.73
CA ILE A 14 -11.43 4.40 -0.95
C ILE A 14 -12.12 4.23 0.40
N GLU A 15 -13.30 4.83 0.51
CA GLU A 15 -14.23 4.67 1.64
C GLU A 15 -15.39 3.80 1.17
N PRO A 16 -15.45 2.52 1.57
CA PRO A 16 -16.51 1.61 1.14
C PRO A 16 -17.86 2.01 1.74
N GLN A 17 -18.96 1.61 1.09
CA GLN A 17 -20.30 1.75 1.66
C GLN A 17 -20.50 0.65 2.70
N ILE A 18 -20.59 1.04 3.97
CA ILE A 18 -20.82 0.13 5.08
C ILE A 18 -22.32 0.02 5.37
N HIS A 19 -22.80 -1.19 5.55
CA HIS A 19 -24.15 -1.52 6.03
C HIS A 19 -23.99 -2.21 7.39
N GLY A 20 -24.54 -1.62 8.45
CA GLY A 20 -24.44 -2.14 9.81
C GLY A 20 -25.81 -2.27 10.47
N ASP A 21 -25.97 -3.29 11.33
CA ASP A 21 -27.10 -3.51 12.22
C ASP A 21 -26.63 -4.21 13.52
N ASP A 22 -27.55 -4.63 14.39
CA ASP A 22 -27.25 -5.29 15.68
C ASP A 22 -26.46 -6.61 15.53
N ARG A 23 -26.34 -7.17 14.33
CA ARG A 23 -25.59 -8.40 14.04
C ARG A 23 -24.14 -8.10 13.64
N GLY A 24 -23.79 -6.83 13.32
CA GLY A 24 -22.49 -6.42 12.86
C GLY A 24 -22.55 -5.57 11.58
N PHE A 25 -21.62 -5.79 10.67
CA PHE A 25 -21.53 -5.00 9.43
C PHE A 25 -21.34 -5.86 8.18
N PHE A 26 -21.70 -5.29 7.04
CA PHE A 26 -21.45 -5.84 5.72
C PHE A 26 -20.99 -4.71 4.78
N TYR A 27 -20.03 -4.98 3.92
CA TYR A 27 -19.69 -4.15 2.77
C TYR A 27 -19.03 -4.97 1.66
N GLU A 28 -19.20 -4.51 0.42
CA GLU A 28 -18.46 -5.06 -0.72
C GLU A 28 -17.02 -4.57 -0.66
N SER A 29 -16.07 -5.45 -0.35
CA SER A 29 -14.64 -5.12 -0.32
C SER A 29 -14.00 -5.09 -1.70
N TRP A 30 -14.66 -5.67 -2.69
CA TRP A 30 -14.28 -5.66 -4.10
C TRP A 30 -15.47 -6.02 -4.97
N ARG A 31 -15.68 -5.23 -6.01
CA ARG A 31 -16.59 -5.54 -7.10
C ARG A 31 -16.06 -4.90 -8.40
N GLN A 32 -15.78 -5.72 -9.40
CA GLN A 32 -15.01 -5.33 -10.57
C GLN A 32 -15.61 -4.14 -11.34
N ASP A 33 -16.91 -4.15 -11.59
CA ASP A 33 -17.61 -3.10 -12.34
C ASP A 33 -17.54 -1.74 -11.60
N VAL A 34 -17.86 -1.72 -10.30
CA VAL A 34 -17.85 -0.51 -9.46
C VAL A 34 -16.45 0.09 -9.30
N TYR A 35 -15.44 -0.75 -9.11
CA TYR A 35 -14.07 -0.28 -8.95
C TYR A 35 -13.45 0.15 -10.29
N ALA A 36 -13.84 -0.50 -11.40
CA ALA A 36 -13.42 -0.09 -12.74
C ALA A 36 -13.92 1.31 -13.11
N GLU A 37 -15.16 1.68 -12.73
CA GLU A 37 -15.72 3.03 -12.90
C GLU A 37 -14.90 4.08 -12.13
N ALA A 38 -14.28 3.68 -11.01
CA ALA A 38 -13.39 4.53 -10.23
C ALA A 38 -11.93 4.58 -10.77
N GLY A 39 -11.65 3.92 -11.89
CA GLY A 39 -10.32 3.85 -12.50
C GLY A 39 -9.43 2.73 -11.93
N ILE A 40 -9.98 1.83 -11.10
CA ILE A 40 -9.26 0.69 -10.55
C ILE A 40 -9.61 -0.53 -11.39
N ALA A 41 -8.83 -0.72 -12.46
CA ALA A 41 -9.06 -1.82 -13.40
C ALA A 41 -8.26 -3.06 -13.00
N GLY A 42 -8.96 -4.21 -12.92
CA GLY A 42 -8.33 -5.52 -12.84
C GLY A 42 -7.75 -5.97 -14.19
N PRO A 43 -7.31 -7.21 -14.33
CA PRO A 43 -7.65 -8.31 -13.43
C PRO A 43 -6.83 -8.28 -12.13
N PHE A 44 -7.40 -8.77 -11.03
CA PHE A 44 -6.63 -9.16 -9.84
C PHE A 44 -6.38 -10.67 -9.90
N VAL A 45 -5.13 -11.05 -9.85
CA VAL A 45 -4.67 -12.43 -10.11
C VAL A 45 -4.08 -13.11 -8.88
N GLN A 46 -3.85 -12.35 -7.80
CA GLN A 46 -3.24 -12.85 -6.56
C GLN A 46 -3.81 -12.09 -5.36
N ASP A 47 -4.17 -12.81 -4.30
CA ASP A 47 -4.53 -12.27 -3.00
C ASP A 47 -3.47 -12.65 -1.97
N ASN A 48 -3.11 -11.71 -1.11
CA ASN A 48 -2.17 -11.92 -0.01
C ASN A 48 -2.80 -11.51 1.33
N HIS A 49 -2.39 -12.21 2.38
CA HIS A 49 -2.76 -11.92 3.76
C HIS A 49 -1.52 -12.04 4.64
N SER A 50 -1.23 -11.01 5.41
CA SER A 50 -0.13 -11.03 6.39
C SER A 50 -0.62 -10.57 7.76
N ARG A 51 0.05 -11.07 8.82
CA ARG A 51 -0.10 -10.60 10.19
C ARG A 51 1.22 -10.03 10.66
N SER A 52 1.17 -8.90 11.37
CA SER A 52 2.34 -8.21 11.88
C SER A 52 2.06 -7.64 13.26
N ALA A 53 3.04 -7.72 14.15
CA ALA A 53 3.00 -7.09 15.46
C ALA A 53 3.29 -5.58 15.36
N LYS A 54 2.99 -4.81 16.41
CA LYS A 54 3.26 -3.38 16.51
C LYS A 54 4.72 -3.05 16.19
N GLY A 55 4.91 -1.97 15.43
CA GLY A 55 6.23 -1.49 15.04
C GLY A 55 6.89 -2.26 13.90
N VAL A 56 6.27 -3.35 13.39
CA VAL A 56 6.76 -4.00 12.16
C VAL A 56 6.50 -3.08 10.98
N LEU A 57 7.58 -2.79 10.24
CA LEU A 57 7.54 -2.05 8.98
C LEU A 57 7.95 -2.96 7.83
N ARG A 58 7.15 -2.98 6.77
CA ARG A 58 7.41 -3.73 5.53
C ARG A 58 7.42 -2.76 4.36
N GLY A 59 8.45 -2.75 3.56
CA GLY A 59 8.54 -1.87 2.38
C GLY A 59 9.89 -1.14 2.29
N ILE A 60 10.08 -0.27 1.32
CA ILE A 60 9.19 0.11 0.21
C ILE A 60 9.40 -0.87 -0.94
N HIS A 61 8.42 -1.70 -1.25
CA HIS A 61 8.52 -2.79 -2.22
C HIS A 61 7.84 -2.46 -3.55
N TYR A 62 8.47 -2.85 -4.64
CA TYR A 62 7.90 -2.80 -6.00
C TYR A 62 8.53 -3.88 -6.89
N GLN A 63 7.92 -4.17 -8.04
CA GLN A 63 8.49 -5.04 -9.07
C GLN A 63 8.81 -4.20 -10.30
N ILE A 64 10.09 -4.13 -10.68
CA ILE A 64 10.54 -3.31 -11.82
C ILE A 64 10.03 -3.85 -13.17
N GLN A 65 9.82 -5.15 -13.27
CA GLN A 65 9.08 -5.79 -14.35
C GLN A 65 7.85 -6.47 -13.77
N GLN A 66 6.79 -6.63 -14.57
CA GLN A 66 5.48 -7.09 -14.11
C GLN A 66 4.95 -6.26 -12.93
N PRO A 67 4.91 -4.91 -13.05
CA PRO A 67 4.55 -4.04 -11.95
C PRO A 67 3.15 -4.35 -11.42
N GLN A 68 3.03 -4.45 -10.09
CA GLN A 68 1.79 -4.79 -9.44
C GLN A 68 1.02 -3.52 -9.04
N GLY A 69 -0.23 -3.40 -9.49
CA GLY A 69 -1.22 -2.59 -8.80
C GLY A 69 -1.72 -3.36 -7.57
N LYS A 70 -1.94 -2.66 -6.46
CA LYS A 70 -2.37 -3.28 -5.20
C LYS A 70 -3.59 -2.57 -4.64
N LEU A 71 -4.63 -3.33 -4.30
CA LEU A 71 -5.78 -2.85 -3.53
C LEU A 71 -5.67 -3.41 -2.12
N VAL A 72 -5.39 -2.54 -1.16
CA VAL A 72 -4.95 -2.91 0.19
C VAL A 72 -5.94 -2.46 1.27
N ARG A 73 -6.00 -3.20 2.37
CA ARG A 73 -6.80 -2.88 3.57
C ARG A 73 -6.30 -3.59 4.82
N ALA A 74 -6.53 -3.01 5.99
CA ALA A 74 -6.45 -3.73 7.26
C ALA A 74 -7.81 -4.36 7.58
N THR A 75 -7.81 -5.64 7.95
CA THR A 75 -9.03 -6.37 8.36
C THR A 75 -9.10 -6.60 9.87
N ARG A 76 -7.99 -6.36 10.56
CA ARG A 76 -7.84 -6.31 12.01
C ARG A 76 -6.75 -5.32 12.37
N GLY A 77 -6.93 -4.60 13.47
CA GLY A 77 -5.97 -3.60 13.94
C GLY A 77 -5.83 -2.41 12.98
N ALA A 78 -4.67 -1.77 13.01
CA ALA A 78 -4.38 -0.57 12.24
C ALA A 78 -2.95 -0.55 11.70
N VAL A 79 -2.80 -0.01 10.48
CA VAL A 79 -1.51 0.22 9.84
C VAL A 79 -1.44 1.65 9.31
N PHE A 80 -0.26 2.23 9.23
CA PHE A 80 0.03 3.40 8.40
C PHE A 80 0.56 2.91 7.06
N ASP A 81 -0.26 3.04 6.03
CA ASP A 81 0.01 2.51 4.69
C ASP A 81 0.53 3.61 3.78
N VAL A 82 1.61 3.35 3.06
CA VAL A 82 2.35 4.34 2.28
C VAL A 82 2.54 3.90 0.84
N ALA A 83 2.27 4.81 -0.09
CA ALA A 83 2.60 4.68 -1.51
C ALA A 83 3.56 5.80 -1.94
N VAL A 84 4.59 5.46 -2.72
CA VAL A 84 5.61 6.37 -3.26
C VAL A 84 5.57 6.30 -4.79
N ASP A 85 5.53 7.43 -5.47
CA ASP A 85 5.58 7.45 -6.94
C ASP A 85 7.00 7.21 -7.46
N LEU A 86 7.20 6.12 -8.17
CA LEU A 86 8.51 5.73 -8.74
C LEU A 86 8.59 5.92 -10.26
N ARG A 87 7.58 6.55 -10.88
CA ARG A 87 7.48 6.81 -12.31
C ARG A 87 8.12 8.17 -12.64
N ARG A 88 9.25 8.18 -13.33
CA ARG A 88 10.01 9.41 -13.67
C ARG A 88 9.19 10.40 -14.51
N SER A 89 8.28 9.90 -15.35
CA SER A 89 7.39 10.73 -16.17
C SER A 89 6.18 11.30 -15.43
N SER A 90 5.95 10.89 -14.16
CA SER A 90 4.81 11.34 -13.37
C SER A 90 5.03 12.74 -12.78
N PRO A 91 4.01 13.60 -12.73
CA PRO A 91 4.09 14.91 -12.06
C PRO A 91 4.27 14.79 -10.53
N SER A 92 4.00 13.63 -9.94
CA SER A 92 4.23 13.33 -8.51
C SER A 92 5.46 12.45 -8.26
N PHE A 93 6.38 12.34 -9.24
CA PHE A 93 7.60 11.54 -9.08
C PHE A 93 8.35 11.87 -7.79
N GLY A 94 8.71 10.83 -7.00
CA GLY A 94 9.37 10.96 -5.72
C GLY A 94 8.48 11.41 -4.56
N GLN A 95 7.22 11.82 -4.83
CA GLN A 95 6.28 12.15 -3.77
C GLN A 95 5.66 10.89 -3.17
N TRP A 96 5.23 11.01 -1.93
CA TRP A 96 4.54 9.94 -1.21
C TRP A 96 3.21 10.40 -0.62
N THR A 97 2.36 9.44 -0.31
CA THR A 97 1.15 9.64 0.48
C THR A 97 1.03 8.53 1.51
N GLY A 98 0.54 8.86 2.70
CA GLY A 98 0.35 7.90 3.79
C GLY A 98 -1.02 8.06 4.42
N HIS A 99 -1.67 6.92 4.72
CA HIS A 99 -3.00 6.86 5.30
C HIS A 99 -3.08 5.78 6.37
N GLU A 100 -3.79 6.07 7.46
CA GLU A 100 -4.17 5.04 8.40
C GLU A 100 -5.30 4.20 7.80
N LEU A 101 -5.05 2.89 7.71
CA LEU A 101 -6.05 1.88 7.35
C LEU A 101 -6.29 0.99 8.56
N SER A 102 -7.56 0.82 8.97
CA SER A 102 -7.88 0.04 10.17
C SER A 102 -9.20 -0.74 10.03
N GLU A 103 -9.37 -1.71 10.93
CA GLU A 103 -10.66 -2.42 11.08
C GLU A 103 -11.81 -1.48 11.46
N ASP A 104 -11.52 -0.34 12.10
CA ASP A 104 -12.51 0.63 12.50
C ASP A 104 -12.93 1.56 11.36
N ASN A 105 -11.94 2.15 10.65
CA ASN A 105 -12.24 3.08 9.56
C ASN A 105 -12.57 2.38 8.23
N ARG A 106 -12.15 1.13 8.05
CA ARG A 106 -12.37 0.28 6.86
C ARG A 106 -11.94 0.91 5.55
N LEU A 107 -11.08 1.94 5.63
CA LEU A 107 -10.50 2.55 4.46
C LEU A 107 -9.64 1.57 3.69
N MET A 108 -9.56 1.77 2.40
CA MET A 108 -8.73 0.99 1.49
C MET A 108 -7.87 1.94 0.67
N LEU A 109 -6.68 1.50 0.27
CA LEU A 109 -5.83 2.25 -0.63
C LEU A 109 -5.64 1.48 -1.94
N TRP A 110 -5.84 2.16 -3.07
CA TRP A 110 -5.39 1.69 -4.36
C TRP A 110 -4.03 2.28 -4.66
N VAL A 111 -3.04 1.42 -4.81
CA VAL A 111 -1.67 1.75 -5.22
C VAL A 111 -1.49 1.27 -6.65
N PRO A 112 -1.37 2.16 -7.67
CA PRO A 112 -1.27 1.76 -9.06
C PRO A 112 0.10 1.13 -9.36
N PRO A 113 0.23 0.37 -10.49
CA PRO A 113 1.52 -0.05 -11.00
C PRO A 113 2.47 1.13 -11.18
N GLY A 114 3.74 0.94 -10.84
CA GLY A 114 4.75 1.99 -10.90
C GLY A 114 4.95 2.77 -9.59
N CYS A 115 4.22 2.41 -8.55
CA CYS A 115 4.45 2.93 -7.20
C CYS A 115 5.16 1.89 -6.32
N GLY A 116 6.02 2.38 -5.43
CA GLY A 116 6.51 1.62 -4.27
C GLY A 116 5.47 1.61 -3.16
N HIS A 117 5.42 0.52 -2.39
CA HIS A 117 4.43 0.31 -1.36
C HIS A 117 5.05 -0.22 -0.07
N GLY A 118 4.60 0.29 1.06
CA GLY A 118 4.99 -0.20 2.38
C GLY A 118 3.98 0.19 3.45
N PHE A 119 4.09 -0.43 4.62
CA PHE A 119 3.26 -0.08 5.76
C PHE A 119 3.97 -0.28 7.09
N LEU A 120 3.54 0.47 8.10
CA LEU A 120 3.91 0.35 9.50
C LEU A 120 2.71 -0.12 10.31
N THR A 121 2.88 -1.14 11.15
CA THR A 121 1.82 -1.62 12.06
C THR A 121 1.73 -0.72 13.28
N LEU A 122 0.54 -0.12 13.50
CA LEU A 122 0.27 0.84 14.58
C LEU A 122 -0.33 0.19 15.83
N SER A 123 -1.23 -0.77 15.65
CA SER A 123 -1.87 -1.53 16.74
C SER A 123 -0.96 -2.65 17.25
N ASP A 124 -1.31 -3.28 18.37
CA ASP A 124 -0.54 -4.41 18.93
C ASP A 124 -0.35 -5.53 17.90
N GLU A 125 -1.34 -5.75 17.04
CA GLU A 125 -1.32 -6.68 15.93
C GLU A 125 -2.21 -6.16 14.80
N ALA A 126 -1.83 -6.38 13.55
CA ALA A 126 -2.67 -6.07 12.40
C ALA A 126 -2.69 -7.21 11.38
N ASP A 127 -3.88 -7.50 10.84
CA ASP A 127 -4.08 -8.33 9.65
C ASP A 127 -4.24 -7.42 8.43
N PHE A 128 -3.34 -7.60 7.48
CA PHE A 128 -3.27 -6.80 6.26
C PHE A 128 -3.50 -7.66 5.03
N GLN A 129 -4.49 -7.30 4.24
CA GLN A 129 -4.87 -8.02 3.03
C GLN A 129 -4.73 -7.13 1.80
N TYR A 130 -4.28 -7.70 0.69
CA TYR A 130 -4.20 -6.98 -0.57
C TYR A 130 -4.33 -7.88 -1.79
N LYS A 131 -5.00 -7.34 -2.81
CA LYS A 131 -5.12 -7.91 -4.15
C LYS A 131 -4.04 -7.34 -5.05
N CYS A 132 -3.47 -8.16 -5.92
CA CYS A 132 -2.43 -7.76 -6.87
C CYS A 132 -2.88 -7.96 -8.31
N THR A 133 -2.53 -7.02 -9.20
CA THR A 133 -2.85 -7.09 -10.63
C THR A 133 -1.89 -7.95 -11.44
N ALA A 134 -0.74 -8.32 -10.87
CA ALA A 134 0.23 -9.24 -11.47
C ALA A 134 0.72 -10.24 -10.42
N TYR A 135 1.26 -11.37 -10.86
CA TYR A 135 1.84 -12.36 -9.96
C TYR A 135 3.13 -11.84 -9.32
N TYR A 136 3.43 -12.39 -8.14
CA TYR A 136 4.70 -12.13 -7.49
C TYR A 136 5.85 -12.74 -8.31
N ALA A 137 6.82 -11.89 -8.64
CA ALA A 137 8.02 -12.22 -9.40
C ALA A 137 9.25 -11.79 -8.60
N PRO A 138 9.82 -12.69 -7.76
CA PRO A 138 10.89 -12.34 -6.82
C PRO A 138 12.14 -11.80 -7.51
N GLU A 139 12.44 -12.24 -8.73
CA GLU A 139 13.58 -11.78 -9.53
C GLU A 139 13.46 -10.29 -9.95
N HIS A 140 12.24 -9.78 -10.00
CA HIS A 140 11.94 -8.38 -10.35
C HIS A 140 11.65 -7.51 -9.12
N GLU A 141 11.62 -8.09 -7.93
CA GLU A 141 11.37 -7.33 -6.71
C GLU A 141 12.55 -6.41 -6.39
N ARG A 142 12.21 -5.21 -5.96
CA ARG A 142 13.16 -4.19 -5.47
C ARG A 142 12.64 -3.61 -4.16
N THR A 143 13.56 -3.13 -3.35
CA THR A 143 13.24 -2.48 -2.07
C THR A 143 14.02 -1.18 -1.98
N ILE A 144 13.31 -0.06 -1.73
CA ILE A 144 13.92 1.23 -1.39
C ILE A 144 14.00 1.34 0.14
N LEU A 145 15.01 2.02 0.64
CA LEU A 145 15.16 2.31 2.07
C LEU A 145 13.90 2.97 2.61
N TRP A 146 13.35 2.39 3.68
CA TRP A 146 12.13 2.88 4.32
C TRP A 146 12.26 4.31 4.87
N ASN A 147 13.48 4.70 5.29
CA ASN A 147 13.82 6.01 5.86
C ASN A 147 14.67 6.85 4.91
N ASP A 148 14.52 6.65 3.61
CA ASP A 148 15.27 7.41 2.61
C ASP A 148 15.01 8.91 2.76
N PRO A 149 16.07 9.76 2.91
CA PRO A 149 15.91 11.19 3.17
C PRO A 149 15.38 11.97 1.98
N ASP A 150 15.58 11.49 0.73
CA ASP A 150 15.12 12.17 -0.48
C ASP A 150 13.61 11.98 -0.67
N ILE A 151 13.06 10.86 -0.20
CA ILE A 151 11.60 10.64 -0.15
C ILE A 151 11.01 11.29 1.10
N GLY A 152 11.66 11.17 2.25
CA GLY A 152 11.27 11.83 3.49
C GLY A 152 9.92 11.37 4.06
N ILE A 153 9.64 10.06 4.04
CA ILE A 153 8.38 9.53 4.59
C ILE A 153 8.30 9.82 6.09
N GLY A 154 7.24 10.52 6.49
CA GLY A 154 6.96 10.81 7.91
C GLY A 154 6.26 9.64 8.60
N TRP A 155 6.97 8.55 8.85
CA TRP A 155 6.43 7.40 9.59
C TRP A 155 6.06 7.79 11.03
N PRO A 156 4.87 7.42 11.53
CA PRO A 156 4.47 7.66 12.92
C PRO A 156 5.10 6.62 13.86
N LEU A 157 6.43 6.63 13.94
CA LEU A 157 7.22 5.70 14.73
C LEU A 157 7.35 6.17 16.19
N ASP A 158 7.31 5.20 17.10
CA ASP A 158 7.70 5.33 18.50
C ASP A 158 8.94 4.45 18.72
N GLY A 159 10.11 4.96 18.34
CA GLY A 159 11.38 4.24 18.31
C GLY A 159 11.71 3.60 16.95
N ASP A 160 12.65 2.64 16.95
CA ASP A 160 13.09 1.96 15.73
C ASP A 160 12.07 0.91 15.28
N PRO A 161 11.78 0.78 13.97
CA PRO A 161 10.88 -0.24 13.46
C PRO A 161 11.51 -1.62 13.49
N SER A 162 10.68 -2.65 13.59
CA SER A 162 11.07 -4.04 13.35
C SER A 162 11.07 -4.33 11.84
N LEU A 163 12.22 -4.66 11.29
CA LEU A 163 12.43 -4.89 9.85
C LEU A 163 12.80 -6.34 9.56
N SER A 164 12.42 -6.84 8.40
CA SER A 164 13.03 -8.03 7.84
C SER A 164 14.45 -7.73 7.32
N GLY A 165 15.27 -8.76 7.11
CA GLY A 165 16.60 -8.57 6.51
C GLY A 165 16.53 -7.88 5.13
N LYS A 166 15.49 -8.16 4.35
CA LYS A 166 15.25 -7.53 3.06
C LYS A 166 14.91 -6.04 3.20
N ASP A 167 14.04 -5.68 4.13
CA ASP A 167 13.63 -4.29 4.36
C ASP A 167 14.79 -3.44 4.89
N ALA A 168 15.64 -4.04 5.73
CA ALA A 168 16.84 -3.39 6.26
C ALA A 168 17.95 -3.16 5.21
N GLN A 169 17.91 -3.88 4.09
CA GLN A 169 18.88 -3.81 2.98
C GLN A 169 18.35 -3.05 1.77
N GLY A 170 17.29 -2.26 1.91
CA GLY A 170 16.77 -1.41 0.85
C GLY A 170 17.86 -0.48 0.28
N VAL A 171 17.78 -0.17 -1.00
CA VAL A 171 18.71 0.76 -1.65
C VAL A 171 18.24 2.21 -1.53
N PRO A 172 19.15 3.22 -1.51
CA PRO A 172 18.76 4.63 -1.57
C PRO A 172 17.92 4.93 -2.82
N PHE A 173 16.95 5.83 -2.71
CA PHE A 173 16.08 6.23 -3.83
C PHE A 173 16.87 6.72 -5.04
N ALA A 174 17.94 7.48 -4.80
CA ALA A 174 18.82 7.99 -5.87
C ALA A 174 19.54 6.89 -6.66
N GLU A 175 19.72 5.70 -6.08
CA GLU A 175 20.41 4.55 -6.68
C GLU A 175 19.42 3.48 -7.19
N ALA A 176 18.13 3.64 -6.89
CA ALA A 176 17.11 2.65 -7.19
C ALA A 176 16.82 2.55 -8.71
N GLU A 177 16.58 1.34 -9.17
CA GLU A 177 16.04 1.10 -10.51
C GLU A 177 14.57 1.51 -10.55
N LEU A 178 14.25 2.57 -11.32
CA LEU A 178 12.93 3.20 -11.33
C LEU A 178 12.27 3.08 -12.71
N TYR A 179 10.96 3.30 -12.74
CA TYR A 179 10.19 3.29 -13.97
C TYR A 179 10.47 4.56 -14.80
N PRO A 180 10.44 4.47 -16.16
CA PRO A 180 10.67 5.61 -17.05
C PRO A 180 9.59 6.71 -16.94
#